data_7eadf433a27e4bb3c96358f0410abac2
#
_entry.id   7eadf433a27e4bb3c96358f0410abac2
#
_cell.length_a   1.000
_cell.length_b   1.000
_cell.length_c   1.000
_cell.angle_alpha   90.00
_cell.angle_beta   90.00
_cell.angle_gamma   90.00
#
_symmetry.space_group_name_H-M   'P 1'
#
loop_
_entity.id
_entity.type
_entity.pdbx_description
1 polymer ?
#
loop_
_entity_poly.entity_id
_entity_poly.type
_entity_poly.pdbx_seq_one_letter_code
_entity_poly.pdbx_strand_id
1 'polypeptide(L)'
;DYEDKFHLARVYYSFYFAHPGKKLLFMGNEWGHIREWHEYTEMDWGLLQFPIHHSFYQMMKTLSTFYKEHDAFWKYDYQAYEKGFNWVKIDEEASLYAFSRTSDVQEILTIHNFNDQELFDVHLDLPADSEYKLVFSSNAIPMDTFSLYPDENGARITVPRLTSFYLERVK
;
A
#
# COMPACT_ATOMS: atom_id res chain seq x y z
N ASP A 1 0.69 -21.11 -0.30
CA ASP A 1 -0.40 -21.23 -1.26
C ASP A 1 -0.16 -20.28 -2.42
N TYR A 2 -0.73 -20.58 -3.61
CA TYR A 2 -0.57 -19.74 -4.81
C TYR A 2 -1.29 -18.39 -4.65
N GLU A 3 -2.44 -18.39 -4.04
CA GLU A 3 -3.22 -17.19 -3.74
C GLU A 3 -2.49 -16.27 -2.75
N ASP A 4 -1.87 -16.84 -1.72
CA ASP A 4 -1.09 -16.08 -0.73
C ASP A 4 0.10 -15.35 -1.35
N LYS A 5 0.71 -15.90 -2.41
CA LYS A 5 1.77 -15.20 -3.15
C LYS A 5 1.25 -13.91 -3.78
N PHE A 6 0.02 -13.92 -4.30
CA PHE A 6 -0.59 -12.71 -4.86
C PHE A 6 -1.02 -11.72 -3.77
N HIS A 7 -1.52 -12.18 -2.63
CA HIS A 7 -1.79 -11.31 -1.49
C HIS A 7 -0.50 -10.63 -1.00
N LEU A 8 0.58 -11.39 -0.84
CA LEU A 8 1.86 -10.84 -0.45
C LEU A 8 2.41 -9.85 -1.51
N ALA A 9 2.29 -10.17 -2.80
CA ALA A 9 2.69 -9.27 -3.87
C ALA A 9 1.89 -7.96 -3.85
N ARG A 10 0.58 -8.00 -3.53
CA ARG A 10 -0.25 -6.82 -3.38
C ARG A 10 0.26 -5.91 -2.26
N VAL A 11 0.57 -6.47 -1.09
CA VAL A 11 1.16 -5.71 0.03
C VAL A 11 2.51 -5.13 -0.37
N TYR A 12 3.38 -5.96 -0.97
CA TYR A 12 4.71 -5.55 -1.40
C TYR A 12 4.66 -4.35 -2.36
N TYR A 13 3.84 -4.43 -3.42
CA TYR A 13 3.75 -3.32 -4.37
C TYR A 13 3.04 -2.10 -3.79
N SER A 14 2.07 -2.28 -2.90
CA SER A 14 1.47 -1.16 -2.17
C SER A 14 2.51 -0.46 -1.29
N PHE A 15 3.32 -1.21 -0.55
CA PHE A 15 4.45 -0.64 0.21
C PHE A 15 5.45 0.05 -0.72
N TYR A 16 5.87 -0.63 -1.80
CA TYR A 16 6.86 -0.13 -2.74
C TYR A 16 6.43 1.19 -3.41
N PHE A 17 5.17 1.30 -3.83
CA PHE A 17 4.64 2.52 -4.43
C PHE A 17 4.49 3.67 -3.41
N ALA A 18 4.19 3.36 -2.16
CA ALA A 18 4.07 4.36 -1.10
C ALA A 18 5.44 4.83 -0.59
N HIS A 19 6.44 3.95 -0.50
CA HIS A 19 7.76 4.28 0.00
C HIS A 19 8.47 5.30 -0.92
N PRO A 20 9.27 6.26 -0.39
CA PRO A 20 10.02 7.21 -1.22
C PRO A 20 10.92 6.54 -2.24
N GLY A 21 11.09 7.20 -3.39
CA GLY A 21 11.99 6.80 -4.47
C GLY A 21 11.31 6.49 -5.78
N LYS A 22 12.09 6.37 -6.84
CA LYS A 22 11.61 6.07 -8.19
C LYS A 22 11.02 4.68 -8.29
N LYS A 23 9.90 4.56 -9.00
CA LYS A 23 9.22 3.29 -9.22
C LYS A 23 9.74 2.62 -10.47
N LEU A 24 10.10 1.34 -10.35
CA LEU A 24 10.54 0.49 -11.44
C LEU A 24 9.71 -0.78 -11.45
N LEU A 25 9.03 -1.04 -12.56
CA LEU A 25 8.41 -2.31 -12.88
C LEU A 25 9.18 -2.94 -14.03
N PHE A 26 9.29 -4.26 -14.04
CA PHE A 26 10.08 -4.96 -15.04
C PHE A 26 9.33 -6.18 -15.57
N MET A 27 9.19 -6.27 -16.89
CA MET A 27 8.81 -7.45 -17.68
C MET A 27 7.74 -8.35 -17.04
N GLY A 28 6.53 -7.80 -16.85
CA GLY A 28 5.37 -8.54 -16.37
C GLY A 28 5.16 -8.55 -14.87
N ASN A 29 5.90 -7.73 -14.12
CA ASN A 29 5.64 -7.54 -12.69
C ASN A 29 4.17 -7.15 -12.44
N GLU A 30 3.57 -6.38 -13.37
CA GLU A 30 2.21 -5.83 -13.27
C GLU A 30 1.10 -6.87 -13.28
N TRP A 31 1.35 -8.07 -13.78
CA TRP A 31 0.37 -9.17 -13.75
C TRP A 31 0.89 -10.45 -13.11
N GLY A 32 2.03 -10.33 -12.39
CA GLY A 32 2.62 -11.47 -11.69
C GLY A 32 3.14 -12.56 -12.63
N HIS A 33 3.93 -12.16 -13.64
CA HIS A 33 4.58 -13.09 -14.55
C HIS A 33 5.41 -14.10 -13.78
N ILE A 34 5.24 -15.40 -14.04
CA ILE A 34 5.80 -16.47 -13.19
C ILE A 34 7.13 -17.02 -13.69
N ARG A 35 7.48 -16.77 -14.93
CA ARG A 35 8.80 -17.15 -15.48
C ARG A 35 9.77 -15.98 -15.33
N GLU A 36 11.02 -16.29 -15.11
CA GLU A 36 12.09 -15.30 -15.22
C GLU A 36 12.11 -14.72 -16.64
N TRP A 37 12.36 -13.42 -16.74
CA TRP A 37 12.49 -12.76 -18.03
C TRP A 37 13.59 -13.38 -18.90
N HIS A 38 13.31 -13.50 -20.19
CA HIS A 38 14.26 -14.01 -21.16
C HIS A 38 14.13 -13.23 -22.48
N GLU A 39 15.24 -12.71 -22.99
CA GLU A 39 15.27 -11.78 -24.12
C GLU A 39 14.79 -12.38 -25.46
N TYR A 40 14.80 -13.72 -25.59
CA TYR A 40 14.40 -14.42 -26.81
C TYR A 40 12.98 -14.98 -26.76
N THR A 41 12.24 -14.72 -25.71
CA THR A 41 10.87 -15.23 -25.57
C THR A 41 9.88 -14.11 -25.29
N GLU A 42 8.70 -14.21 -25.87
CA GLU A 42 7.59 -13.33 -25.54
C GLU A 42 7.13 -13.56 -24.09
N MET A 43 6.65 -12.50 -23.44
CA MET A 43 6.04 -12.58 -22.13
C MET A 43 4.72 -13.35 -22.18
N ASP A 44 4.38 -14.02 -21.08
CA ASP A 44 3.18 -14.84 -20.97
C ASP A 44 1.91 -13.99 -20.81
N TRP A 45 1.50 -13.26 -21.85
CA TRP A 45 0.26 -12.48 -21.88
C TRP A 45 -0.99 -13.33 -21.60
N GLY A 46 -0.94 -14.61 -21.93
CA GLY A 46 -2.01 -15.57 -21.65
C GLY A 46 -2.34 -15.72 -20.16
N LEU A 47 -1.44 -15.34 -19.25
CA LEU A 47 -1.73 -15.35 -17.80
C LEU A 47 -2.89 -14.43 -17.43
N LEU A 48 -3.12 -13.36 -18.18
CA LEU A 48 -4.22 -12.42 -17.92
C LEU A 48 -5.61 -13.03 -18.08
N GLN A 49 -5.75 -14.20 -18.70
CA GLN A 49 -7.02 -14.94 -18.75
C GLN A 49 -7.39 -15.59 -17.40
N PHE A 50 -6.41 -15.76 -16.50
CA PHE A 50 -6.66 -16.34 -15.19
C PHE A 50 -7.10 -15.26 -14.19
N PRO A 51 -8.21 -15.47 -13.46
CA PRO A 51 -8.80 -14.45 -12.58
C PRO A 51 -7.81 -13.82 -11.59
N ILE A 52 -6.90 -14.61 -11.02
CA ILE A 52 -5.94 -14.13 -10.02
C ILE A 52 -4.93 -13.15 -10.62
N HIS A 53 -4.38 -13.45 -11.81
CA HIS A 53 -3.47 -12.56 -12.53
C HIS A 53 -4.19 -11.30 -13.01
N HIS A 54 -5.41 -11.47 -13.56
CA HIS A 54 -6.22 -10.35 -14.00
C HIS A 54 -6.57 -9.40 -12.84
N SER A 55 -7.00 -9.94 -11.71
CA SER A 55 -7.31 -9.17 -10.50
C SER A 55 -6.08 -8.43 -9.97
N PHE A 56 -4.92 -9.08 -9.97
CA PHE A 56 -3.67 -8.43 -9.58
C PHE A 56 -3.29 -7.29 -10.54
N TYR A 57 -3.39 -7.51 -11.84
CA TYR A 57 -3.16 -6.48 -12.85
C TYR A 57 -4.08 -5.26 -12.68
N GLN A 58 -5.37 -5.48 -12.39
CA GLN A 58 -6.30 -4.38 -12.11
C GLN A 58 -5.90 -3.59 -10.87
N MET A 59 -5.48 -4.28 -9.81
CA MET A 59 -4.96 -3.60 -8.60
C MET A 59 -3.70 -2.79 -8.92
N MET A 60 -2.75 -3.33 -9.68
CA MET A 60 -1.53 -2.60 -10.09
C MET A 60 -1.84 -1.38 -10.93
N LYS A 61 -2.85 -1.47 -11.82
CA LYS A 61 -3.35 -0.34 -12.59
C LYS A 61 -3.93 0.75 -11.69
N THR A 62 -4.78 0.36 -10.74
CA THR A 62 -5.36 1.29 -9.75
C THR A 62 -4.27 1.95 -8.91
N LEU A 63 -3.32 1.16 -8.40
CA LEU A 63 -2.20 1.65 -7.59
C LEU A 63 -1.31 2.64 -8.35
N SER A 64 -1.00 2.34 -9.62
CA SER A 64 -0.19 3.22 -10.48
C SER A 64 -0.90 4.54 -10.79
N THR A 65 -2.22 4.49 -10.97
CA THR A 65 -3.05 5.69 -11.19
C THR A 65 -3.11 6.51 -9.91
N PHE A 66 -3.37 5.87 -8.78
CA PHE A 66 -3.40 6.49 -7.47
C PHE A 66 -2.07 7.22 -7.16
N TYR A 67 -0.93 6.55 -7.39
CA TYR A 67 0.39 7.15 -7.22
C TYR A 67 0.57 8.44 -8.02
N LYS A 68 0.15 8.47 -9.28
CA LYS A 68 0.28 9.65 -10.16
C LYS A 68 -0.62 10.80 -9.73
N GLU A 69 -1.81 10.51 -9.22
CA GLU A 69 -2.82 11.49 -8.86
C GLU A 69 -2.60 12.11 -7.48
N HIS A 70 -1.76 11.48 -6.62
CA HIS A 70 -1.54 11.92 -5.24
C HIS A 70 -0.10 12.40 -5.05
N ASP A 71 0.09 13.71 -5.06
CA ASP A 71 1.41 14.36 -5.02
C ASP A 71 2.18 14.08 -3.71
N ALA A 72 1.51 13.69 -2.64
CA ALA A 72 2.12 13.22 -1.40
C ALA A 72 3.14 12.09 -1.63
N PHE A 73 2.97 11.26 -2.66
CA PHE A 73 3.87 10.14 -2.93
C PHE A 73 5.14 10.48 -3.70
N TRP A 74 5.22 11.64 -4.36
CA TRP A 74 6.35 11.94 -5.24
C TRP A 74 6.90 13.36 -5.14
N LYS A 75 6.12 14.32 -4.64
CA LYS A 75 6.52 15.73 -4.64
C LYS A 75 7.80 16.00 -3.89
N TYR A 76 7.99 15.36 -2.75
CA TYR A 76 9.15 15.54 -1.89
C TYR A 76 10.11 14.34 -1.87
N ASP A 77 10.09 13.47 -2.89
CA ASP A 77 10.96 12.30 -2.93
C ASP A 77 12.46 12.64 -2.81
N TYR A 78 12.89 13.79 -3.30
CA TYR A 78 14.28 14.26 -3.18
C TYR A 78 14.64 14.77 -1.76
N GLN A 79 13.65 15.02 -0.92
CA GLN A 79 13.75 15.44 0.48
C GLN A 79 12.81 14.65 1.39
N ALA A 80 12.56 13.40 1.05
CA ALA A 80 11.49 12.62 1.69
C ALA A 80 11.64 12.57 3.21
N TYR A 81 12.84 12.26 3.70
CA TYR A 81 13.09 12.10 5.13
C TYR A 81 13.16 13.43 5.90
N GLU A 82 13.16 14.57 5.21
CA GLU A 82 13.11 15.89 5.84
C GLU A 82 11.67 16.39 6.01
N LYS A 83 10.78 16.13 5.04
CA LYS A 83 9.43 16.67 5.05
C LYS A 83 8.34 15.86 4.32
N GLY A 84 8.71 14.84 3.57
CA GLY A 84 7.78 14.08 2.71
C GLY A 84 7.44 12.69 3.23
N PHE A 85 8.09 12.24 4.30
CA PHE A 85 7.96 10.90 4.85
C PHE A 85 8.17 10.89 6.36
N ASN A 86 7.30 10.18 7.08
CA ASN A 86 7.45 9.99 8.52
C ASN A 86 6.97 8.60 8.93
N TRP A 87 7.80 7.86 9.66
CA TRP A 87 7.40 6.60 10.27
C TRP A 87 6.37 6.83 11.38
N VAL A 88 5.25 6.11 11.32
CA VAL A 88 4.21 6.08 12.34
C VAL A 88 4.35 4.83 13.22
N LYS A 89 4.66 3.69 12.59
CA LYS A 89 4.89 2.43 13.32
C LYS A 89 5.84 1.53 12.55
N ILE A 90 6.77 0.94 13.30
CA ILE A 90 7.62 -0.17 12.84
C ILE A 90 7.45 -1.28 13.88
N ASP A 91 6.97 -2.43 13.46
CA ASP A 91 6.81 -3.62 14.28
C ASP A 91 7.36 -4.81 13.50
N GLU A 92 8.65 -5.07 13.68
CA GLU A 92 9.37 -6.13 12.94
C GLU A 92 8.89 -7.52 13.33
N GLU A 93 8.50 -7.73 14.59
CA GLU A 93 8.01 -9.02 15.08
C GLU A 93 6.64 -9.35 14.43
N ALA A 94 5.76 -8.38 14.34
CA ALA A 94 4.48 -8.52 13.66
C ALA A 94 4.57 -8.35 12.13
N SER A 95 5.73 -7.96 11.58
CA SER A 95 5.90 -7.60 10.16
C SER A 95 4.90 -6.54 9.71
N LEU A 96 4.65 -5.54 10.56
CA LEU A 96 3.74 -4.43 10.34
C LEU A 96 4.50 -3.11 10.22
N TYR A 97 4.20 -2.36 9.17
CA TYR A 97 4.82 -1.07 8.90
C TYR A 97 3.76 -0.03 8.59
N ALA A 98 3.84 1.14 9.23
CA ALA A 98 2.99 2.28 8.90
C ALA A 98 3.82 3.56 8.82
N PHE A 99 3.54 4.38 7.82
CA PHE A 99 4.17 5.67 7.62
C PHE A 99 3.24 6.65 6.90
N SER A 100 3.48 7.94 7.09
CA SER A 100 2.80 8.99 6.33
C SER A 100 3.65 9.48 5.17
N ARG A 101 2.96 9.85 4.09
CA ARG A 101 3.50 10.60 2.95
C ARG A 101 2.79 11.95 2.90
N THR A 102 3.57 13.00 2.70
CA THR A 102 3.06 14.38 2.82
C THR A 102 3.53 15.24 1.65
N SER A 103 2.62 16.07 1.15
CA SER A 103 2.90 17.20 0.27
C SER A 103 2.51 18.51 0.95
N ASP A 104 2.42 19.62 0.20
CA ASP A 104 1.95 20.91 0.75
C ASP A 104 0.46 20.91 1.09
N VAL A 105 -0.31 20.01 0.48
CA VAL A 105 -1.78 20.02 0.52
C VAL A 105 -2.39 18.68 0.91
N GLN A 106 -1.59 17.65 1.05
CA GLN A 106 -2.08 16.28 1.24
C GLN A 106 -1.20 15.49 2.22
N GLU A 107 -1.83 14.69 3.05
CA GLU A 107 -1.18 13.70 3.90
C GLU A 107 -1.89 12.35 3.71
N ILE A 108 -1.12 11.31 3.41
CA ILE A 108 -1.61 9.94 3.27
C ILE A 108 -0.87 9.04 4.24
N LEU A 109 -1.60 8.48 5.19
CA LEU A 109 -1.15 7.41 6.07
C LEU A 109 -1.22 6.10 5.31
N THR A 110 -0.14 5.33 5.31
CA THR A 110 -0.09 3.99 4.72
C THR A 110 0.21 2.96 5.79
N ILE A 111 -0.50 1.84 5.76
CA ILE A 111 -0.38 0.75 6.73
C ILE A 111 -0.23 -0.55 5.96
N HIS A 112 0.79 -1.36 6.30
CA HIS A 112 1.17 -2.56 5.54
C HIS A 112 1.37 -3.73 6.50
N ASN A 113 0.46 -4.70 6.45
CA ASN A 113 0.57 -5.95 7.17
C ASN A 113 1.14 -7.04 6.25
N PHE A 114 2.41 -7.38 6.42
CA PHE A 114 3.08 -8.46 5.71
C PHE A 114 2.92 -9.83 6.40
N ASN A 115 2.24 -9.86 7.55
CA ASN A 115 1.98 -11.08 8.29
C ASN A 115 0.85 -11.87 7.65
N ASP A 116 0.91 -13.18 7.74
CA ASP A 116 -0.14 -14.10 7.32
C ASP A 116 -1.29 -14.23 8.33
N GLN A 117 -1.22 -13.44 9.42
CA GLN A 117 -2.27 -13.32 10.45
C GLN A 117 -2.89 -11.92 10.42
N GLU A 118 -4.17 -11.85 10.78
CA GLU A 118 -4.83 -10.59 11.08
C GLU A 118 -4.25 -10.01 12.38
N LEU A 119 -3.96 -8.71 12.36
CA LEU A 119 -3.43 -8.00 13.53
C LEU A 119 -4.54 -7.15 14.14
N PHE A 120 -4.90 -7.51 15.37
CA PHE A 120 -5.95 -6.84 16.13
C PHE A 120 -5.38 -5.71 16.98
N ASP A 121 -6.21 -4.68 17.18
CA ASP A 121 -5.93 -3.60 18.14
C ASP A 121 -4.56 -2.92 17.92
N VAL A 122 -4.15 -2.79 16.68
CA VAL A 122 -2.88 -2.12 16.32
C VAL A 122 -2.97 -0.65 16.72
N HIS A 123 -2.09 -0.24 17.62
CA HIS A 123 -1.98 1.16 18.03
C HIS A 123 -1.11 1.95 17.03
N LEU A 124 -1.63 3.11 16.62
CA LEU A 124 -0.97 4.09 15.76
C LEU A 124 -0.90 5.43 16.49
N ASP A 125 0.29 5.99 16.60
CA ASP A 125 0.50 7.32 17.16
C ASP A 125 0.18 8.38 16.09
N LEU A 126 -1.03 8.91 16.15
CA LEU A 126 -1.58 9.87 15.19
C LEU A 126 -2.05 11.14 15.93
N PRO A 127 -2.01 12.32 15.27
CA PRO A 127 -2.46 13.57 15.88
C PRO A 127 -3.92 13.49 16.33
N ALA A 128 -4.19 13.90 17.58
CA ALA A 128 -5.54 14.06 18.08
C ALA A 128 -6.36 15.03 17.22
N ASP A 129 -7.69 14.88 17.25
CA ASP A 129 -8.64 15.71 16.50
C ASP A 129 -8.45 15.68 14.97
N SER A 130 -7.73 14.68 14.45
CA SER A 130 -7.61 14.41 13.02
C SER A 130 -8.64 13.38 12.55
N GLU A 131 -8.88 13.34 11.25
CA GLU A 131 -9.72 12.33 10.58
C GLU A 131 -8.97 11.78 9.38
N TYR A 132 -8.90 10.45 9.29
CA TYR A 132 -8.30 9.74 8.17
C TYR A 132 -9.34 8.85 7.52
N LYS A 133 -9.54 8.99 6.19
CA LYS A 133 -10.47 8.19 5.40
C LYS A 133 -9.75 7.20 4.52
N LEU A 134 -10.25 5.97 4.47
CA LEU A 134 -9.73 4.94 3.57
C LEU A 134 -9.92 5.38 2.11
N VAL A 135 -8.82 5.43 1.34
CA VAL A 135 -8.79 5.82 -0.07
C VAL A 135 -8.22 4.74 -1.00
N PHE A 136 -7.52 3.77 -0.44
CA PHE A 136 -7.03 2.61 -1.18
C PHE A 136 -6.87 1.40 -0.24
N SER A 137 -7.19 0.21 -0.77
CA SER A 137 -6.87 -1.07 -0.16
C SER A 137 -6.28 -2.01 -1.20
N SER A 138 -5.24 -2.75 -0.82
CA SER A 138 -4.62 -3.77 -1.68
C SER A 138 -5.51 -4.96 -1.96
N ASN A 139 -6.50 -5.22 -1.10
CA ASN A 139 -7.53 -6.22 -1.26
C ASN A 139 -8.88 -5.54 -1.53
N ALA A 140 -9.83 -6.29 -2.12
CA ALA A 140 -11.17 -5.78 -2.43
C ALA A 140 -11.97 -5.56 -1.13
N ILE A 141 -11.80 -4.40 -0.52
CA ILE A 141 -12.60 -3.91 0.61
C ILE A 141 -13.38 -2.70 0.11
N PRO A 142 -14.68 -2.58 0.42
CA PRO A 142 -15.44 -1.39 0.05
C PRO A 142 -14.78 -0.13 0.64
N MET A 143 -14.59 0.90 -0.18
CA MET A 143 -13.84 2.11 0.19
C MET A 143 -14.55 2.98 1.25
N ASP A 144 -15.86 2.82 1.43
CA ASP A 144 -16.64 3.56 2.43
C ASP A 144 -16.62 2.88 3.81
N THR A 145 -15.75 1.89 4.04
CA THR A 145 -15.90 1.00 5.18
C THR A 145 -15.41 1.56 6.49
N PHE A 146 -14.42 2.45 6.50
CA PHE A 146 -13.99 3.04 7.76
C PHE A 146 -13.24 4.36 7.63
N SER A 147 -13.30 5.14 8.72
CA SER A 147 -12.41 6.25 9.01
C SER A 147 -11.76 6.05 10.38
N LEU A 148 -10.57 6.59 10.55
CA LEU A 148 -9.93 6.68 11.87
C LEU A 148 -10.15 8.08 12.44
N TYR A 149 -10.47 8.12 13.73
CA TYR A 149 -10.65 9.34 14.51
C TYR A 149 -9.72 9.30 15.72
N PRO A 150 -8.43 9.67 15.56
CA PRO A 150 -7.48 9.68 16.67
C PRO A 150 -7.90 10.61 17.81
N ASP A 151 -7.70 10.15 19.02
CA ASP A 151 -7.80 10.95 20.24
C ASP A 151 -6.40 11.26 20.83
N GLU A 152 -6.34 11.72 22.07
CA GLU A 152 -5.08 12.00 22.78
C GLU A 152 -4.16 10.76 22.96
N ASN A 153 -4.69 9.55 22.76
CA ASN A 153 -3.97 8.29 22.81
C ASN A 153 -3.69 7.71 21.42
N GLY A 154 -3.92 8.49 20.33
CA GLY A 154 -3.78 8.03 18.95
C GLY A 154 -5.01 7.29 18.43
N ALA A 155 -4.80 6.31 17.55
CA ALA A 155 -5.88 5.48 16.99
C ALA A 155 -5.55 3.99 17.12
N ARG A 156 -6.60 3.15 17.07
CA ARG A 156 -6.49 1.70 17.01
C ARG A 156 -7.21 1.15 15.81
N ILE A 157 -6.61 0.15 15.17
CA ILE A 157 -7.13 -0.45 13.95
C ILE A 157 -6.87 -1.96 13.93
N THR A 158 -7.78 -2.70 13.33
CA THR A 158 -7.53 -4.09 12.92
C THR A 158 -7.06 -4.10 11.48
N VAL A 159 -5.93 -4.74 11.20
CA VAL A 159 -5.35 -4.85 9.86
C VAL A 159 -5.40 -6.30 9.41
N PRO A 160 -6.23 -6.64 8.41
CA PRO A 160 -6.32 -8.00 7.91
C PRO A 160 -4.97 -8.54 7.42
N ARG A 161 -4.84 -9.87 7.41
CA ARG A 161 -3.64 -10.55 6.90
C ARG A 161 -3.29 -10.08 5.49
N LEU A 162 -2.01 -9.95 5.20
CA LEU A 162 -1.48 -9.64 3.87
C LEU A 162 -2.26 -8.49 3.19
N THR A 163 -2.47 -7.39 3.92
CA THR A 163 -3.27 -6.25 3.45
C THR A 163 -2.53 -4.92 3.66
N SER A 164 -2.68 -4.03 2.70
CA SER A 164 -2.26 -2.62 2.81
C SER A 164 -3.45 -1.70 2.73
N PHE A 165 -3.43 -0.64 3.55
CA PHE A 165 -4.38 0.46 3.54
C PHE A 165 -3.68 1.78 3.27
N TYR A 166 -4.31 2.65 2.48
CA TYR A 166 -3.97 4.07 2.41
C TYR A 166 -5.16 4.86 2.92
N LEU A 167 -4.90 5.77 3.85
CA LEU A 167 -5.92 6.64 4.44
C LEU A 167 -5.49 8.10 4.24
N GLU A 168 -6.33 8.89 3.61
CA GLU A 168 -6.10 10.32 3.44
C GLU A 168 -6.58 11.08 4.66
N ARG A 169 -5.72 11.98 5.17
CA ARG A 169 -6.09 12.91 6.22
C ARG A 169 -6.99 13.99 5.64
N VAL A 170 -8.21 14.10 6.18
CA VAL A 170 -9.24 15.07 5.73
C VAL A 170 -9.50 16.19 6.74
N LYS A 171 -8.91 16.08 7.94
CA LYS A 171 -8.96 17.07 9.01
C LYS A 171 -7.69 17.04 9.87
#